data_22d408fb2bdaf7dbfa6b6935023ef166
#
_entry.id   22d408fb2bdaf7dbfa6b6935023ef166
#
_cell.length_a   1.000
_cell.length_b   1.000
_cell.length_c   1.000
_cell.angle_alpha   90.00
_cell.angle_beta   90.00
_cell.angle_gamma   90.00
#
_symmetry.space_group_name_H-M   'P 1'
#
loop_
_entity.id
_entity.type
_entity.pdbx_description
1 polymer ?
#
loop_
_entity_poly.entity_id
_entity_poly.type
_entity_poly.pdbx_seq_one_letter_code
_entity_poly.pdbx_strand_id
1 'polypeptide(L)'
;MDVGGKDAKDAWMGGNYLKTLPYVDADRIGVWGLSYGGFFTLIAMTDQPKLFRAGVDVAGVVDYAMYYSDPYHGDWTASRIGTPEQNPQVYANASPLSHIDRLERPLLVLHGTADVNVPFLESVWLVDEALKKHKGDLVSFMIYPGEFHYFTREHVLGDAWHRVDDFFDSHLRAPAKPTAH
;
A
#
# COMPACT_ATOMS: atom_id res chain seq x y z
N MET A 1 0.55 2.88 -22.13
CA MET A 1 1.24 3.06 -20.85
C MET A 1 0.69 2.06 -19.85
N ASP A 2 1.40 1.78 -18.78
CA ASP A 2 1.24 0.54 -18.03
C ASP A 2 1.43 0.85 -16.53
N VAL A 3 0.48 1.60 -15.98
CA VAL A 3 0.46 1.93 -14.54
C VAL A 3 0.25 0.66 -13.73
N GLY A 4 1.13 0.39 -12.77
CA GLY A 4 1.10 -0.85 -11.99
C GLY A 4 1.54 -2.11 -12.77
N GLY A 5 2.03 -1.95 -13.98
CA GLY A 5 2.53 -3.05 -14.80
C GLY A 5 4.05 -3.28 -14.66
N LYS A 6 4.83 -2.70 -15.56
CA LYS A 6 6.30 -2.89 -15.56
C LYS A 6 6.99 -2.20 -14.40
N ASP A 7 6.53 -1.02 -14.04
CA ASP A 7 7.01 -0.23 -12.91
C ASP A 7 6.80 -0.95 -11.57
N ALA A 8 5.64 -1.56 -11.36
CA ALA A 8 5.39 -2.39 -10.16
C ALA A 8 6.28 -3.65 -10.13
N LYS A 9 6.55 -4.25 -11.31
CA LYS A 9 7.46 -5.41 -11.39
C LYS A 9 8.88 -5.08 -10.94
N ASP A 10 9.37 -3.87 -11.18
CA ASP A 10 10.68 -3.44 -10.70
C ASP A 10 10.76 -3.46 -9.17
N ALA A 11 9.68 -3.06 -8.47
CA ALA A 11 9.61 -3.17 -7.02
C ALA A 11 9.64 -4.64 -6.54
N TRP A 12 8.94 -5.56 -7.25
CA TRP A 12 8.99 -6.99 -6.93
C TRP A 12 10.36 -7.60 -7.20
N MET A 13 11.02 -7.17 -8.26
CA MET A 13 12.38 -7.61 -8.56
C MET A 13 13.36 -7.18 -7.45
N GLY A 14 13.19 -5.98 -6.89
CA GLY A 14 13.93 -5.54 -5.71
C GLY A 14 13.73 -6.49 -4.51
N GLY A 15 12.49 -6.85 -4.21
CA GLY A 15 12.16 -7.83 -3.16
C GLY A 15 12.77 -9.22 -3.43
N ASN A 16 12.70 -9.71 -4.67
CA ASN A 16 13.31 -10.98 -5.07
C ASN A 16 14.84 -10.93 -4.98
N TYR A 17 15.46 -9.81 -5.37
CA TYR A 17 16.90 -9.60 -5.21
C TYR A 17 17.30 -9.65 -3.75
N LEU A 18 16.58 -8.99 -2.85
CA LEU A 18 16.87 -9.04 -1.41
C LEU A 18 16.91 -10.48 -0.88
N LYS A 19 16.01 -11.36 -1.35
CA LYS A 19 16.00 -12.79 -0.98
C LYS A 19 17.26 -13.55 -1.37
N THR A 20 18.04 -13.06 -2.33
CA THR A 20 19.29 -13.70 -2.76
C THR A 20 20.50 -13.31 -1.88
N LEU A 21 20.35 -12.30 -1.04
CA LEU A 21 21.46 -11.78 -0.24
C LEU A 21 21.66 -12.63 1.02
N PRO A 22 22.89 -13.08 1.31
CA PRO A 22 23.13 -14.05 2.39
C PRO A 22 22.93 -13.49 3.82
N TYR A 23 22.78 -12.17 3.96
CA TYR A 23 22.53 -11.49 5.22
C TYR A 23 21.07 -11.04 5.39
N VAL A 24 20.20 -11.34 4.41
CA VAL A 24 18.77 -11.05 4.45
C VAL A 24 18.00 -12.30 4.82
N ASP A 25 17.08 -12.18 5.78
CA ASP A 25 16.12 -13.22 6.03
C ASP A 25 14.98 -13.12 4.99
N ALA A 26 14.94 -14.07 4.08
CA ALA A 26 14.04 -14.08 2.93
C ALA A 26 12.55 -14.13 3.32
N ASP A 27 12.23 -14.60 4.54
CA ASP A 27 10.87 -14.72 5.04
C ASP A 27 10.42 -13.49 5.85
N ARG A 28 11.29 -12.50 6.03
CA ARG A 28 11.07 -11.33 6.87
C ARG A 28 11.37 -10.00 6.16
N ILE A 29 10.93 -9.88 4.94
CA ILE A 29 11.04 -8.65 4.15
C ILE A 29 9.71 -7.91 4.22
N GLY A 30 9.74 -6.65 4.63
CA GLY A 30 8.60 -5.73 4.57
C GLY A 30 8.67 -4.82 3.35
N VAL A 31 7.56 -4.20 3.01
CA VAL A 31 7.47 -3.18 1.96
C VAL A 31 6.69 -1.99 2.48
N TRP A 32 7.14 -0.77 2.17
CA TRP A 32 6.42 0.44 2.51
C TRP A 32 6.57 1.50 1.44
N GLY A 33 5.60 2.39 1.39
CA GLY A 33 5.69 3.52 0.49
C GLY A 33 4.62 4.57 0.76
N LEU A 34 4.87 5.78 0.25
CA LEU A 34 3.96 6.91 0.32
C LEU A 34 3.48 7.27 -1.09
N SER A 35 2.19 7.63 -1.23
CA SER A 35 1.62 8.09 -2.49
C SER A 35 1.72 7.00 -3.58
N TYR A 36 2.40 7.26 -4.68
CA TYR A 36 2.67 6.26 -5.72
C TYR A 36 3.49 5.07 -5.17
N GLY A 37 4.34 5.29 -4.16
CA GLY A 37 5.00 4.21 -3.42
C GLY A 37 4.04 3.40 -2.57
N GLY A 38 3.01 4.02 -1.99
CA GLY A 38 1.90 3.35 -1.31
C GLY A 38 1.10 2.47 -2.28
N PHE A 39 0.77 3.00 -3.45
CA PHE A 39 0.19 2.21 -4.54
C PHE A 39 1.03 0.98 -4.89
N PHE A 40 2.37 1.12 -5.02
CA PHE A 40 3.25 -0.03 -5.25
C PHE A 40 3.23 -1.02 -4.09
N THR A 41 3.16 -0.55 -2.85
CA THR A 41 3.00 -1.43 -1.69
C THR A 41 1.71 -2.25 -1.79
N LEU A 42 0.59 -1.61 -2.11
CA LEU A 42 -0.71 -2.28 -2.25
C LEU A 42 -0.70 -3.33 -3.37
N ILE A 43 -0.20 -2.97 -4.56
CA ILE A 43 -0.04 -3.90 -5.68
C ILE A 43 0.88 -5.07 -5.29
N ALA A 44 2.01 -4.80 -4.63
CA ALA A 44 2.93 -5.85 -4.21
C ALA A 44 2.27 -6.81 -3.21
N MET A 45 1.49 -6.29 -2.26
CA MET A 45 0.81 -7.10 -1.24
C MET A 45 -0.37 -7.92 -1.80
N THR A 46 -0.97 -7.52 -2.92
CA THR A 46 -2.09 -8.23 -3.55
C THR A 46 -1.65 -9.14 -4.69
N ASP A 47 -0.70 -8.71 -5.52
CA ASP A 47 -0.25 -9.50 -6.68
C ASP A 47 0.91 -10.46 -6.34
N GLN A 48 1.68 -10.15 -5.29
CA GLN A 48 2.78 -10.98 -4.80
C GLN A 48 2.63 -11.28 -3.29
N PRO A 49 1.51 -11.89 -2.85
CA PRO A 49 1.14 -11.98 -1.43
C PRO A 49 2.12 -12.80 -0.58
N LYS A 50 3.05 -13.54 -1.20
CA LYS A 50 4.09 -14.34 -0.53
C LYS A 50 5.48 -13.73 -0.58
N LEU A 51 5.64 -12.60 -1.30
CA LEU A 51 6.95 -11.96 -1.45
C LEU A 51 7.33 -11.17 -0.19
N PHE A 52 6.38 -10.38 0.30
CA PHE A 52 6.57 -9.53 1.48
C PHE A 52 5.79 -10.07 2.68
N ARG A 53 6.40 -9.99 3.86
CA ARG A 53 5.79 -10.46 5.11
C ARG A 53 4.76 -9.51 5.68
N ALA A 54 4.95 -8.20 5.46
CA ALA A 54 4.07 -7.13 5.90
C ALA A 54 4.22 -5.92 4.97
N GLY A 55 3.18 -5.09 4.85
CA GLY A 55 3.20 -3.87 4.05
C GLY A 55 2.70 -2.65 4.83
N VAL A 56 3.25 -1.47 4.50
CA VAL A 56 2.74 -0.19 5.02
C VAL A 56 2.44 0.72 3.83
N ASP A 57 1.18 1.06 3.69
CA ASP A 57 0.68 2.04 2.73
C ASP A 57 0.48 3.39 3.41
N VAL A 58 1.09 4.43 2.88
CA VAL A 58 0.85 5.81 3.33
C VAL A 58 0.22 6.58 2.16
N ALA A 59 -1.08 6.85 2.26
CA ALA A 59 -1.82 7.64 1.29
C ALA A 59 -1.64 7.18 -0.18
N GLY A 60 -1.66 5.86 -0.42
CA GLY A 60 -1.54 5.29 -1.76
C GLY A 60 -2.83 5.37 -2.56
N VAL A 61 -2.71 5.42 -3.89
CA VAL A 61 -3.85 5.29 -4.80
C VAL A 61 -4.37 3.86 -4.76
N VAL A 62 -5.65 3.70 -4.53
CA VAL A 62 -6.32 2.40 -4.34
C VAL A 62 -7.17 2.03 -5.53
N ASP A 63 -7.87 3.02 -6.11
CA ASP A 63 -8.74 2.87 -7.27
C ASP A 63 -8.47 3.96 -8.31
N TYR A 64 -7.92 3.57 -9.45
CA TYR A 64 -7.58 4.52 -10.51
C TYR A 64 -8.81 5.14 -11.19
N ALA A 65 -9.98 4.51 -11.15
CA ALA A 65 -11.19 5.11 -11.70
C ALA A 65 -11.69 6.24 -10.78
N MET A 66 -11.61 6.05 -9.46
CA MET A 66 -11.87 7.10 -8.49
C MET A 66 -10.85 8.23 -8.63
N TYR A 67 -9.57 7.89 -8.68
CA TYR A 67 -8.49 8.86 -8.84
C TYR A 67 -8.61 9.66 -10.14
N TYR A 68 -9.06 9.03 -11.24
CA TYR A 68 -9.39 9.71 -12.49
C TYR A 68 -10.56 10.68 -12.35
N SER A 69 -11.58 10.34 -11.56
CA SER A 69 -12.77 11.18 -11.38
C SER A 69 -12.49 12.46 -10.57
N ASP A 70 -11.36 12.53 -9.88
CA ASP A 70 -10.92 13.72 -9.17
C ASP A 70 -10.51 14.81 -10.17
N PRO A 71 -11.01 16.07 -10.02
CA PRO A 71 -10.75 17.15 -10.97
C PRO A 71 -9.27 17.50 -11.21
N TYR A 72 -8.41 17.17 -10.24
CA TYR A 72 -6.97 17.48 -10.32
C TYR A 72 -6.15 16.37 -10.98
N HIS A 73 -6.69 15.14 -11.09
CA HIS A 73 -5.93 13.96 -11.51
C HIS A 73 -6.43 13.32 -12.81
N GLY A 74 -7.62 13.72 -13.29
CA GLY A 74 -8.23 13.14 -14.48
C GLY A 74 -7.34 13.23 -15.72
N ASP A 75 -6.86 14.43 -16.06
CA ASP A 75 -6.00 14.66 -17.22
C ASP A 75 -4.67 13.91 -17.11
N TRP A 76 -4.07 13.90 -15.91
CA TRP A 76 -2.83 13.17 -15.66
C TRP A 76 -3.00 11.67 -15.89
N THR A 77 -4.08 11.09 -15.34
CA THR A 77 -4.39 9.68 -15.47
C THR A 77 -4.72 9.31 -16.91
N ALA A 78 -5.59 10.11 -17.57
CA ALA A 78 -5.96 9.90 -18.96
C ALA A 78 -4.76 9.96 -19.92
N SER A 79 -3.80 10.84 -19.66
CA SER A 79 -2.59 10.94 -20.48
C SER A 79 -1.72 9.67 -20.44
N ARG A 80 -1.90 8.82 -19.41
CA ARG A 80 -1.12 7.60 -19.18
C ARG A 80 -1.84 6.34 -19.58
N ILE A 81 -3.11 6.21 -19.26
CA ILE A 81 -3.86 4.96 -19.45
C ILE A 81 -5.19 5.16 -20.20
N GLY A 82 -5.43 6.35 -20.76
CA GLY A 82 -6.70 6.72 -21.40
C GLY A 82 -7.78 6.98 -20.36
N THR A 83 -9.06 6.94 -20.78
CA THR A 83 -10.19 7.10 -19.86
C THR A 83 -10.74 5.75 -19.40
N PRO A 84 -11.45 5.70 -18.25
CA PRO A 84 -12.09 4.45 -17.78
C PRO A 84 -13.05 3.83 -18.80
N GLU A 85 -13.76 4.67 -19.56
CA GLU A 85 -14.69 4.21 -20.59
C GLU A 85 -13.97 3.56 -21.78
N GLN A 86 -12.80 4.10 -22.15
CA GLN A 86 -11.99 3.57 -23.25
C GLN A 86 -11.24 2.30 -22.86
N ASN A 87 -10.73 2.25 -21.63
CA ASN A 87 -9.84 1.19 -21.15
C ASN A 87 -10.25 0.63 -19.77
N PRO A 88 -11.49 0.14 -19.57
CA PRO A 88 -11.99 -0.28 -18.25
C PRO A 88 -11.13 -1.39 -17.63
N GLN A 89 -10.61 -2.31 -18.44
CA GLN A 89 -9.76 -3.40 -17.94
C GLN A 89 -8.39 -2.91 -17.45
N VAL A 90 -7.85 -1.86 -18.08
CA VAL A 90 -6.57 -1.26 -17.64
C VAL A 90 -6.75 -0.62 -16.27
N TYR A 91 -7.86 0.08 -16.05
CA TYR A 91 -8.21 0.67 -14.76
C TYR A 91 -8.40 -0.40 -13.68
N ALA A 92 -9.17 -1.44 -13.96
CA ALA A 92 -9.37 -2.54 -13.03
C ALA A 92 -8.05 -3.24 -12.65
N ASN A 93 -7.19 -3.49 -13.64
CA ASN A 93 -5.88 -4.13 -13.41
C ASN A 93 -4.91 -3.22 -12.64
N ALA A 94 -4.99 -1.91 -12.83
CA ALA A 94 -4.16 -0.93 -12.13
C ALA A 94 -4.65 -0.63 -10.71
N SER A 95 -5.89 -1.03 -10.34
CA SER A 95 -6.50 -0.68 -9.05
C SER A 95 -6.28 -1.79 -8.02
N PRO A 96 -5.46 -1.59 -6.97
CA PRO A 96 -5.29 -2.55 -5.87
C PRO A 96 -6.62 -2.98 -5.24
N LEU A 97 -7.60 -2.09 -5.21
CA LEU A 97 -8.95 -2.36 -4.69
C LEU A 97 -9.59 -3.57 -5.37
N SER A 98 -9.39 -3.72 -6.69
CA SER A 98 -9.93 -4.85 -7.48
C SER A 98 -9.30 -6.20 -7.11
N HIS A 99 -8.19 -6.18 -6.36
CA HIS A 99 -7.38 -7.37 -6.03
C HIS A 99 -7.24 -7.59 -4.53
N ILE A 100 -7.95 -6.85 -3.71
CA ILE A 100 -7.82 -6.92 -2.24
C ILE A 100 -8.17 -8.29 -1.66
N ASP A 101 -8.97 -9.08 -2.36
CA ASP A 101 -9.27 -10.47 -2.02
C ASP A 101 -8.02 -11.36 -1.98
N ARG A 102 -6.95 -10.98 -2.67
CA ARG A 102 -5.66 -11.69 -2.71
C ARG A 102 -4.74 -11.32 -1.54
N LEU A 103 -5.08 -10.34 -0.72
CA LEU A 103 -4.28 -9.97 0.45
C LEU A 103 -4.16 -11.16 1.40
N GLU A 104 -2.93 -11.60 1.70
CA GLU A 104 -2.64 -12.72 2.60
C GLU A 104 -1.79 -12.31 3.82
N ARG A 105 -1.29 -11.08 3.86
CA ARG A 105 -0.34 -10.60 4.87
C ARG A 105 -0.79 -9.30 5.48
N PRO A 106 -0.34 -8.99 6.70
CA PRO A 106 -0.70 -7.75 7.39
C PRO A 106 -0.35 -6.50 6.60
N LEU A 107 -1.28 -5.56 6.60
CA LEU A 107 -1.19 -4.26 5.95
C LEU A 107 -1.52 -3.16 6.97
N LEU A 108 -0.63 -2.18 7.13
CA LEU A 108 -0.91 -0.95 7.84
C LEU A 108 -1.19 0.15 6.82
N VAL A 109 -2.29 0.88 7.00
CA VAL A 109 -2.68 2.02 6.16
C VAL A 109 -2.65 3.27 7.02
N LEU A 110 -1.96 4.32 6.55
CA LEU A 110 -1.87 5.62 7.19
C LEU A 110 -2.36 6.70 6.22
N HIS A 111 -3.33 7.54 6.63
CA HIS A 111 -3.86 8.58 5.73
C HIS A 111 -4.32 9.84 6.47
N GLY A 112 -4.03 11.01 5.91
CA GLY A 112 -4.50 12.31 6.38
C GLY A 112 -5.89 12.65 5.83
N THR A 113 -6.79 13.16 6.67
CA THR A 113 -8.18 13.43 6.24
C THR A 113 -8.32 14.66 5.34
N ALA A 114 -7.30 15.51 5.26
CA ALA A 114 -7.27 16.70 4.40
C ALA A 114 -6.40 16.50 3.15
N ASP A 115 -6.10 15.25 2.81
CA ASP A 115 -5.31 14.91 1.62
C ASP A 115 -6.07 15.30 0.35
N VAL A 116 -5.43 16.16 -0.45
CA VAL A 116 -5.94 16.67 -1.74
C VAL A 116 -5.20 16.05 -2.93
N ASN A 117 -4.14 15.29 -2.68
CA ASN A 117 -3.37 14.61 -3.72
C ASN A 117 -3.90 13.20 -3.98
N VAL A 118 -4.15 12.45 -2.90
CA VAL A 118 -4.87 11.19 -2.96
C VAL A 118 -6.06 11.33 -2.02
N PRO A 119 -7.29 11.37 -2.53
CA PRO A 119 -8.46 11.56 -1.70
C PRO A 119 -8.52 10.56 -0.55
N PHE A 120 -8.72 11.04 0.68
CA PHE A 120 -8.82 10.18 1.87
C PHE A 120 -9.82 9.01 1.71
N LEU A 121 -10.85 9.23 0.91
CA LEU A 121 -11.87 8.23 0.61
C LEU A 121 -11.30 6.97 -0.07
N GLU A 122 -10.17 7.06 -0.75
CA GLU A 122 -9.45 5.91 -1.31
C GLU A 122 -9.15 4.86 -0.22
N SER A 123 -8.52 5.28 0.88
CA SER A 123 -8.24 4.36 2.00
C SER A 123 -9.50 3.87 2.71
N VAL A 124 -10.55 4.67 2.78
CA VAL A 124 -11.85 4.23 3.34
C VAL A 124 -12.42 3.10 2.49
N TRP A 125 -12.39 3.21 1.18
CA TRP A 125 -12.86 2.16 0.28
C TRP A 125 -11.99 0.90 0.33
N LEU A 126 -10.68 1.05 0.48
CA LEU A 126 -9.78 -0.09 0.69
C LEU A 126 -10.20 -0.92 1.91
N VAL A 127 -10.43 -0.25 3.04
CA VAL A 127 -10.85 -0.91 4.29
C VAL A 127 -12.24 -1.53 4.14
N ASP A 128 -13.20 -0.83 3.56
CA ASP A 128 -14.56 -1.33 3.33
C ASP A 128 -14.54 -2.59 2.44
N GLU A 129 -13.79 -2.56 1.35
CA GLU A 129 -13.68 -3.72 0.47
C GLU A 129 -12.91 -4.88 1.13
N ALA A 130 -11.89 -4.60 1.93
CA ALA A 130 -11.19 -5.62 2.71
C ALA A 130 -12.16 -6.33 3.71
N LEU A 131 -13.05 -5.57 4.35
CA LEU A 131 -14.09 -6.14 5.23
C LEU A 131 -15.04 -7.03 4.44
N LYS A 132 -15.53 -6.60 3.28
CA LYS A 132 -16.41 -7.39 2.40
C LYS A 132 -15.76 -8.69 1.93
N LYS A 133 -14.44 -8.68 1.72
CA LYS A 133 -13.66 -9.86 1.31
C LYS A 133 -13.14 -10.70 2.48
N HIS A 134 -13.57 -10.43 3.71
CA HIS A 134 -13.11 -11.11 4.93
C HIS A 134 -11.59 -11.00 5.14
N LYS A 135 -11.00 -9.85 4.77
CA LYS A 135 -9.59 -9.51 4.95
C LYS A 135 -9.38 -8.42 6.03
N GLY A 136 -10.44 -7.99 6.70
CA GLY A 136 -10.39 -6.92 7.70
C GLY A 136 -9.38 -7.17 8.81
N ASP A 137 -9.22 -8.41 9.26
CA ASP A 137 -8.24 -8.78 10.29
C ASP A 137 -6.78 -8.59 9.86
N LEU A 138 -6.53 -8.45 8.56
CA LEU A 138 -5.20 -8.18 8.01
C LEU A 138 -4.91 -6.69 7.88
N VAL A 139 -5.91 -5.81 7.99
CA VAL A 139 -5.75 -4.38 7.75
C VAL A 139 -5.87 -3.59 9.04
N SER A 140 -4.81 -2.87 9.37
CA SER A 140 -4.81 -1.83 10.40
C SER A 140 -4.88 -0.47 9.74
N PHE A 141 -5.78 0.41 10.19
CA PHE A 141 -5.95 1.74 9.60
C PHE A 141 -5.82 2.83 10.66
N MET A 142 -4.86 3.74 10.45
CA MET A 142 -4.72 4.94 11.27
C MET A 142 -5.03 6.19 10.45
N ILE A 143 -5.93 6.99 10.98
CA ILE A 143 -6.43 8.20 10.37
C ILE A 143 -5.82 9.40 11.09
N TYR A 144 -5.24 10.34 10.33
CA TYR A 144 -4.67 11.58 10.88
C TYR A 144 -5.58 12.78 10.55
N PRO A 145 -6.42 13.21 11.50
CA PRO A 145 -7.37 14.30 11.26
C PRO A 145 -6.67 15.61 10.91
N GLY A 146 -7.06 16.22 9.76
CA GLY A 146 -6.54 17.50 9.30
C GLY A 146 -5.12 17.46 8.72
N GLU A 147 -4.49 16.28 8.58
CA GLU A 147 -3.24 16.14 7.84
C GLU A 147 -3.49 16.06 6.34
N PHE A 148 -2.54 16.64 5.59
CA PHE A 148 -2.49 16.60 4.13
C PHE A 148 -1.72 15.35 3.64
N HIS A 149 -1.42 15.33 2.36
CA HIS A 149 -0.69 14.23 1.71
C HIS A 149 0.67 13.92 2.36
N TYR A 150 1.40 14.97 2.71
CA TYR A 150 2.61 14.88 3.54
C TYR A 150 2.24 15.36 4.95
N PHE A 151 2.44 14.51 5.94
CA PHE A 151 2.19 14.88 7.33
C PHE A 151 3.19 15.97 7.74
N THR A 152 2.68 17.01 8.36
CA THR A 152 3.47 18.22 8.66
C THR A 152 3.63 18.49 10.16
N ARG A 153 2.68 18.03 10.97
CA ARG A 153 2.72 18.24 12.42
C ARG A 153 3.68 17.27 13.08
N GLU A 154 4.61 17.77 13.86
CA GLU A 154 5.69 16.99 14.50
C GLU A 154 5.16 15.78 15.28
N HIS A 155 4.10 15.98 16.11
CA HIS A 155 3.51 14.88 16.88
C HIS A 155 2.83 13.82 15.99
N VAL A 156 2.31 14.18 14.82
CA VAL A 156 1.76 13.24 13.85
C VAL A 156 2.86 12.45 13.16
N LEU A 157 3.94 13.13 12.75
CA LEU A 157 5.10 12.46 12.18
C LEU A 157 5.72 11.47 13.17
N GLY A 158 5.86 11.87 14.44
CA GLY A 158 6.34 10.99 15.51
C GLY A 158 5.46 9.76 15.69
N ASP A 159 4.12 9.94 15.79
CA ASP A 159 3.18 8.82 15.92
C ASP A 159 3.19 7.92 14.69
N ALA A 160 3.21 8.50 13.48
CA ALA A 160 3.20 7.73 12.23
C ALA A 160 4.42 6.80 12.12
N TRP A 161 5.62 7.34 12.35
CA TRP A 161 6.85 6.53 12.30
C TRP A 161 6.92 5.50 13.42
N HIS A 162 6.45 5.84 14.62
CA HIS A 162 6.38 4.86 15.72
C HIS A 162 5.45 3.69 15.38
N ARG A 163 4.31 3.97 14.76
CA ARG A 163 3.40 2.91 14.28
C ARG A 163 4.01 2.03 13.20
N VAL A 164 4.77 2.63 12.28
CA VAL A 164 5.49 1.87 11.24
C VAL A 164 6.52 0.95 11.88
N ASP A 165 7.31 1.46 12.83
CA ASP A 165 8.32 0.68 13.54
C ASP A 165 7.69 -0.47 14.33
N ASP A 166 6.66 -0.19 15.14
CA ASP A 166 5.95 -1.20 15.93
C ASP A 166 5.29 -2.26 15.03
N PHE A 167 4.72 -1.83 13.91
CA PHE A 167 4.10 -2.74 12.96
C PHE A 167 5.12 -3.68 12.34
N PHE A 168 6.23 -3.17 11.84
CA PHE A 168 7.28 -4.02 11.29
C PHE A 168 7.95 -4.88 12.37
N ASP A 169 8.20 -4.35 13.56
CA ASP A 169 8.71 -5.12 14.67
C ASP A 169 7.82 -6.32 15.01
N SER A 170 6.51 -6.12 15.05
CA SER A 170 5.56 -7.18 15.38
C SER A 170 5.48 -8.29 14.31
N HIS A 171 5.73 -7.94 13.05
CA HIS A 171 5.58 -8.86 11.92
C HIS A 171 6.89 -9.38 11.32
N LEU A 172 8.01 -8.65 11.50
CA LEU A 172 9.30 -8.99 10.92
C LEU A 172 10.35 -9.45 11.96
N ARG A 173 10.16 -9.18 13.26
CA ARG A 173 11.12 -9.62 14.28
C ARG A 173 11.15 -11.15 14.38
N ALA A 174 12.35 -11.70 14.45
CA ALA A 174 12.49 -13.14 14.73
C ALA A 174 11.88 -13.49 16.09
N PRO A 175 11.21 -14.63 16.24
CA PRO A 175 10.85 -15.12 17.56
C PRO A 175 12.11 -15.21 18.42
N ALA A 176 12.01 -14.75 19.68
CA ALA A 176 13.11 -14.86 20.62
C ALA A 176 13.57 -16.32 20.69
N LYS A 177 14.88 -16.56 20.57
CA LYS A 177 15.42 -17.92 20.79
C LYS A 177 15.05 -18.33 22.22
N PRO A 178 14.53 -19.56 22.42
CA PRO A 178 14.31 -20.07 23.78
C PRO A 178 15.64 -19.93 24.54
N THR A 179 15.62 -19.24 25.66
CA THR A 179 16.74 -19.26 26.60
C THR A 179 16.92 -20.70 27.06
N ALA A 180 18.03 -21.34 26.68
CA ALA A 180 18.42 -22.61 27.26
C ALA A 180 18.62 -22.40 28.76
N HIS A 181 17.76 -23.00 29.58
CA HIS A 181 17.90 -23.09 31.02
C HIS A 181 18.79 -24.26 31.35
#